data_2e3a1a043b13f3364246e599cd532fa3
#
_entry.id   2e3a1a043b13f3364246e599cd532fa3
#
_cell.length_a   1.000
_cell.length_b   1.000
_cell.length_c   1.000
_cell.angle_alpha   90.00
_cell.angle_beta   90.00
_cell.angle_gamma   90.00
#
_symmetry.space_group_name_H-M   'P 1'
#
loop_
_entity.id
_entity.type
_entity.pdbx_description
1 polymer ?
#
loop_
_entity_poly.entity_id
_entity_poly.type
_entity_poly.pdbx_seq_one_letter_code
_entity_poly.pdbx_strand_id
1 'polypeptide(L)'
;VNPNPSSVTAWGEEQQFTVTSYNGTTRTYKYTVRYSAVSEIGTFILNSQADVDALADHHVTVIEGSLSIATVENTEDPVINLNGLAKITEVMDDITIGQYYKGENLAGLAKLEKMGSISMRNNSSLTEFALPNLLSIRGELFIANPAENNITSIKCPQLTTILKQCYIQAPNLKSLNLNSLESIPGKGDNSDGDGTFSLYGSQLVSLDLPVLKQVGKKFTLSLGTKHPELTQINLPELISCKEVSIGYADKLE
;
A
#
# COMPACT_ATOMS: atom_id res chain seq x y z
N VAL A 1 -3.08 -10.39 43.23
CA VAL A 1 -3.69 -10.34 41.90
C VAL A 1 -3.09 -11.45 41.08
N ASN A 2 -3.93 -12.20 40.39
CA ASN A 2 -3.49 -13.29 39.51
C ASN A 2 -4.27 -13.20 38.16
N PRO A 3 -3.61 -13.23 37.01
CA PRO A 3 -2.16 -13.15 36.82
C PRO A 3 -1.58 -11.82 37.33
N ASN A 4 -0.26 -11.75 37.49
CA ASN A 4 0.42 -10.47 37.77
C ASN A 4 0.26 -9.56 36.51
N PRO A 5 -0.26 -8.33 36.65
CA PRO A 5 -0.43 -7.44 35.52
C PRO A 5 0.85 -7.19 34.67
N SER A 6 2.02 -7.20 35.33
CA SER A 6 3.30 -7.05 34.62
C SER A 6 3.69 -8.24 33.73
N SER A 7 3.02 -9.38 33.86
CA SER A 7 3.24 -10.55 33.00
C SER A 7 2.33 -10.60 31.77
N VAL A 8 1.39 -9.66 31.65
CA VAL A 8 0.44 -9.59 30.51
C VAL A 8 1.11 -8.91 29.33
N THR A 9 1.11 -9.58 28.18
CA THR A 9 1.68 -9.07 26.93
C THR A 9 0.62 -8.71 25.89
N ALA A 10 -0.58 -9.28 25.98
CA ALA A 10 -1.68 -9.12 25.02
C ALA A 10 -2.79 -8.21 25.60
N TRP A 11 -2.47 -6.96 25.93
CA TRP A 11 -3.42 -6.03 26.54
C TRP A 11 -4.58 -5.61 25.60
N GLY A 12 -4.47 -5.82 24.30
CA GLY A 12 -5.55 -5.59 23.33
C GLY A 12 -6.69 -6.63 23.43
N GLU A 13 -6.44 -7.78 24.05
CA GLU A 13 -7.43 -8.81 24.31
C GLU A 13 -8.01 -8.67 25.73
N GLU A 14 -9.23 -9.22 25.96
CA GLU A 14 -9.82 -9.21 27.29
C GLU A 14 -8.95 -9.99 28.28
N GLN A 15 -8.42 -9.30 29.27
CA GLN A 15 -7.66 -9.88 30.37
C GLN A 15 -8.55 -10.03 31.63
N GLN A 16 -8.40 -11.13 32.35
CA GLN A 16 -9.11 -11.37 33.61
C GLN A 16 -8.13 -11.42 34.76
N PHE A 17 -8.36 -10.58 35.75
CA PHE A 17 -7.56 -10.50 36.95
C PHE A 17 -8.39 -10.87 38.17
N THR A 18 -7.94 -11.87 38.96
CA THR A 18 -8.56 -12.21 40.22
C THR A 18 -7.79 -11.55 41.36
N VAL A 19 -8.49 -10.77 42.14
CA VAL A 19 -7.98 -10.11 43.34
C VAL A 19 -8.54 -10.84 44.55
N THR A 20 -7.67 -11.33 45.44
CA THR A 20 -8.06 -11.94 46.70
C THR A 20 -7.82 -10.94 47.82
N SER A 21 -8.84 -10.67 48.62
CA SER A 21 -8.73 -9.83 49.80
C SER A 21 -8.10 -10.59 50.96
N TYR A 22 -7.72 -9.86 52.02
CA TYR A 22 -7.10 -10.44 53.21
C TYR A 22 -7.97 -11.52 53.91
N ASN A 23 -9.30 -11.39 53.83
CA ASN A 23 -10.25 -12.38 54.36
C ASN A 23 -10.55 -13.55 53.43
N GLY A 24 -9.79 -13.71 52.32
CA GLY A 24 -9.94 -14.77 51.34
C GLY A 24 -11.03 -14.57 50.31
N THR A 25 -11.79 -13.46 50.33
CA THR A 25 -12.80 -13.19 49.33
C THR A 25 -12.13 -12.80 47.99
N THR A 26 -12.62 -13.36 46.90
CA THR A 26 -12.06 -13.11 45.58
C THR A 26 -13.03 -12.28 44.71
N ARG A 27 -12.48 -11.42 43.85
CA ARG A 27 -13.21 -10.75 42.78
C ARG A 27 -12.42 -10.84 41.49
N THR A 28 -13.12 -11.12 40.38
CA THR A 28 -12.53 -11.13 39.06
C THR A 28 -12.94 -9.86 38.34
N TYR A 29 -11.94 -9.18 37.79
CA TYR A 29 -12.08 -7.99 36.97
C TYR A 29 -11.69 -8.33 35.54
N LYS A 30 -12.43 -7.80 34.58
CA LYS A 30 -12.15 -7.93 33.16
C LYS A 30 -11.67 -6.57 32.61
N TYR A 31 -10.57 -6.60 31.91
CA TYR A 31 -9.97 -5.41 31.30
C TYR A 31 -9.62 -5.67 29.84
N THR A 32 -9.91 -4.70 29.01
CA THR A 32 -9.40 -4.62 27.64
C THR A 32 -8.81 -3.23 27.48
N VAL A 33 -7.53 -3.16 27.11
CA VAL A 33 -6.91 -1.88 26.77
C VAL A 33 -7.25 -1.61 25.31
N ARG A 34 -8.05 -0.59 25.06
CA ARG A 34 -8.28 -0.08 23.72
C ARG A 34 -7.28 1.03 23.47
N TYR A 35 -6.38 0.79 22.53
CA TYR A 35 -5.51 1.85 22.04
C TYR A 35 -6.36 2.73 21.11
N SER A 36 -6.54 3.99 21.47
CA SER A 36 -7.02 4.97 20.51
C SER A 36 -5.95 5.21 19.45
N ALA A 37 -6.38 5.52 18.23
CA ALA A 37 -5.46 5.96 17.19
C ALA A 37 -4.68 7.16 17.71
N VAL A 38 -3.36 7.13 17.54
CA VAL A 38 -2.49 8.28 17.80
C VAL A 38 -2.24 8.94 16.46
N SER A 39 -2.77 10.15 16.28
CA SER A 39 -2.55 10.92 15.07
C SER A 39 -1.48 11.99 15.26
N GLU A 40 -0.70 12.22 14.23
CA GLU A 40 0.20 13.36 14.10
C GLU A 40 -0.08 14.12 12.81
N ILE A 41 -0.05 15.47 12.91
CA ILE A 41 -0.36 16.38 11.80
C ILE A 41 0.93 16.87 11.17
N GLY A 42 1.02 16.78 9.86
CA GLY A 42 2.10 17.37 9.09
C GLY A 42 2.72 16.45 8.04
N THR A 43 3.72 16.99 7.37
CA THR A 43 4.51 16.22 6.40
C THR A 43 5.75 15.64 7.08
N PHE A 44 5.87 14.33 7.04
CA PHE A 44 7.03 13.61 7.53
C PHE A 44 8.00 13.35 6.39
N ILE A 45 9.23 13.83 6.54
CA ILE A 45 10.31 13.68 5.56
C ILE A 45 11.37 12.76 6.16
N LEU A 46 11.46 11.54 5.62
CA LEU A 46 12.29 10.45 6.11
C LEU A 46 13.40 10.17 5.10
N ASN A 47 14.51 10.88 5.18
CA ASN A 47 15.63 10.75 4.24
C ASN A 47 16.82 9.97 4.84
N SER A 48 16.72 9.53 6.10
CA SER A 48 17.67 8.65 6.77
C SER A 48 16.97 7.46 7.41
N GLN A 49 17.71 6.38 7.68
CA GLN A 49 17.17 5.27 8.46
C GLN A 49 16.82 5.72 9.89
N ALA A 50 17.63 6.62 10.46
CA ALA A 50 17.34 7.20 11.77
C ALA A 50 16.01 7.96 11.81
N ASP A 51 15.62 8.69 10.74
CA ASP A 51 14.31 9.35 10.67
C ASP A 51 13.16 8.32 10.72
N VAL A 52 13.32 7.20 10.00
CA VAL A 52 12.33 6.11 9.99
C VAL A 52 12.22 5.47 11.37
N ASP A 53 13.35 5.18 12.00
CA ASP A 53 13.40 4.49 13.29
C ASP A 53 12.85 5.37 14.42
N ALA A 54 13.06 6.69 14.37
CA ALA A 54 12.52 7.65 15.32
C ALA A 54 10.99 7.63 15.38
N LEU A 55 10.30 7.41 14.25
CA LEU A 55 8.83 7.33 14.23
C LEU A 55 8.27 6.12 15.03
N ALA A 56 9.06 5.07 15.23
CA ALA A 56 8.64 3.94 16.07
C ALA A 56 8.32 4.35 17.52
N ASP A 57 9.04 5.34 18.03
CA ASP A 57 8.90 5.83 19.42
C ASP A 57 7.68 6.75 19.60
N HIS A 58 7.20 7.38 18.52
CA HIS A 58 6.03 8.25 18.56
C HIS A 58 4.70 7.49 18.71
N HIS A 59 4.70 6.18 18.49
CA HIS A 59 3.50 5.32 18.54
C HIS A 59 2.37 5.77 17.61
N VAL A 60 2.69 6.51 16.57
CA VAL A 60 1.73 7.03 15.58
C VAL A 60 1.09 5.89 14.81
N THR A 61 -0.20 5.95 14.62
CA THR A 61 -0.98 5.02 13.79
C THR A 61 -1.64 5.72 12.61
N VAL A 62 -1.86 7.04 12.71
CA VAL A 62 -2.45 7.87 11.66
C VAL A 62 -1.57 9.10 11.44
N ILE A 63 -1.19 9.33 10.20
CA ILE A 63 -0.54 10.56 9.76
C ILE A 63 -1.60 11.44 9.09
N GLU A 64 -1.93 12.59 9.73
CA GLU A 64 -2.81 13.61 9.17
C GLU A 64 -2.01 14.55 8.27
N GLY A 65 -1.51 14.02 7.15
CA GLY A 65 -0.64 14.70 6.21
C GLY A 65 0.08 13.72 5.30
N SER A 66 1.27 14.10 4.83
CA SER A 66 2.04 13.36 3.84
C SER A 66 3.27 12.66 4.43
N LEU A 67 3.72 11.62 3.74
CA LEU A 67 4.90 10.84 4.08
C LEU A 67 5.85 10.79 2.87
N SER A 68 7.03 11.40 3.00
CA SER A 68 8.07 11.42 1.97
C SER A 68 9.26 10.57 2.43
N ILE A 69 9.58 9.51 1.71
CA ILE A 69 10.58 8.51 2.09
C ILE A 69 11.71 8.51 1.07
N ALA A 70 12.95 8.75 1.52
CA ALA A 70 14.16 8.69 0.71
C ALA A 70 14.07 9.47 -0.62
N THR A 71 13.51 10.68 -0.54
CA THR A 71 13.37 11.59 -1.69
C THR A 71 14.64 12.39 -1.97
N VAL A 72 15.52 12.50 -0.97
CA VAL A 72 16.85 13.09 -1.06
C VAL A 72 17.91 12.02 -0.76
N GLU A 73 19.01 12.06 -1.50
CA GLU A 73 20.11 11.11 -1.30
C GLU A 73 20.76 11.29 0.07
N ASN A 74 20.92 10.18 0.78
CA ASN A 74 21.71 10.10 2.00
C ASN A 74 22.61 8.85 1.92
N THR A 75 23.88 9.06 1.69
CA THR A 75 24.86 7.98 1.52
C THR A 75 25.43 7.48 2.84
N GLU A 76 25.35 8.28 3.91
CA GLU A 76 25.85 7.92 5.24
C GLU A 76 24.86 7.08 6.02
N ASP A 77 23.56 7.39 5.89
CA ASP A 77 22.48 6.68 6.56
C ASP A 77 21.27 6.50 5.61
N PRO A 78 21.41 5.66 4.57
CA PRO A 78 20.34 5.47 3.61
C PRO A 78 19.14 4.73 4.23
N VAL A 79 17.92 5.04 3.77
CA VAL A 79 16.72 4.31 4.19
C VAL A 79 16.72 2.93 3.53
N ILE A 80 16.89 1.88 4.34
CA ILE A 80 16.99 0.48 3.89
C ILE A 80 15.78 -0.37 4.27
N ASN A 81 14.96 0.09 5.20
CA ASN A 81 13.70 -0.56 5.59
C ASN A 81 12.73 0.47 6.18
N LEU A 82 11.48 0.05 6.35
CA LEU A 82 10.40 0.89 6.88
C LEU A 82 9.85 0.38 8.22
N ASN A 83 10.65 -0.34 9.00
CA ASN A 83 10.20 -1.00 10.23
C ASN A 83 9.64 -0.01 11.27
N GLY A 84 10.17 1.21 11.32
CA GLY A 84 9.66 2.27 12.18
C GLY A 84 8.20 2.67 11.89
N LEU A 85 7.69 2.36 10.69
CA LEU A 85 6.33 2.67 10.27
C LEU A 85 5.34 1.53 10.52
N ALA A 86 5.75 0.43 11.17
CA ALA A 86 4.95 -0.80 11.27
C ALA A 86 3.64 -0.67 12.07
N LYS A 87 3.38 0.48 12.70
CA LYS A 87 2.12 0.78 13.39
C LYS A 87 1.16 1.63 12.57
N ILE A 88 1.63 2.23 11.46
CA ILE A 88 0.82 3.13 10.63
C ILE A 88 -0.29 2.34 9.93
N THR A 89 -1.52 2.81 10.12
CA THR A 89 -2.73 2.26 9.49
C THR A 89 -3.36 3.22 8.48
N GLU A 90 -3.09 4.52 8.61
CA GLU A 90 -3.60 5.53 7.69
C GLU A 90 -2.59 6.67 7.46
N VAL A 91 -2.47 7.11 6.20
CA VAL A 91 -1.82 8.35 5.79
C VAL A 91 -2.85 9.16 5.01
N MET A 92 -3.26 10.31 5.54
CA MET A 92 -4.40 11.04 4.97
C MET A 92 -4.11 11.66 3.61
N ASP A 93 -2.88 12.12 3.39
CA ASP A 93 -2.46 12.68 2.11
C ASP A 93 -1.54 11.68 1.36
N ASP A 94 -0.48 12.17 0.75
CA ASP A 94 0.32 11.40 -0.19
C ASP A 94 1.49 10.68 0.48
N ILE A 95 1.77 9.47 0.01
CA ILE A 95 3.01 8.74 0.28
C ILE A 95 3.90 8.83 -0.95
N THR A 96 5.11 9.33 -0.79
CA THR A 96 6.14 9.35 -1.85
C THR A 96 7.29 8.42 -1.48
N ILE A 97 7.53 7.41 -2.30
CA ILE A 97 8.73 6.57 -2.22
C ILE A 97 9.74 7.08 -3.24
N GLY A 98 10.81 7.66 -2.76
CA GLY A 98 11.85 8.25 -3.59
C GLY A 98 12.77 7.20 -4.23
N GLN A 99 13.55 7.65 -5.23
CA GLN A 99 14.52 6.82 -5.93
C GLN A 99 15.68 6.33 -5.05
N TYR A 100 15.93 7.00 -3.94
CA TYR A 100 17.03 6.69 -3.00
C TYR A 100 16.65 5.66 -1.93
N TYR A 101 15.40 5.21 -1.87
CA TYR A 101 15.02 4.09 -1.00
C TYR A 101 15.75 2.82 -1.42
N LYS A 102 16.48 2.21 -0.48
CA LYS A 102 17.34 1.03 -0.71
C LYS A 102 16.73 -0.29 -0.25
N GLY A 103 15.53 -0.26 0.33
CA GLY A 103 14.84 -1.48 0.73
C GLY A 103 14.25 -2.25 -0.46
N GLU A 104 14.18 -3.56 -0.31
CA GLU A 104 13.66 -4.47 -1.35
C GLU A 104 12.13 -4.63 -1.31
N ASN A 105 11.49 -4.19 -0.22
CA ASN A 105 10.04 -4.32 0.01
C ASN A 105 9.51 -3.18 0.89
N LEU A 106 8.17 -3.16 1.07
CA LEU A 106 7.46 -2.17 1.89
C LEU A 106 6.88 -2.79 3.18
N ALA A 107 7.52 -3.81 3.76
CA ALA A 107 6.99 -4.58 4.89
C ALA A 107 6.62 -3.71 6.11
N GLY A 108 7.34 -2.59 6.34
CA GLY A 108 6.99 -1.64 7.39
C GLY A 108 5.65 -0.91 7.19
N LEU A 109 5.08 -0.94 5.99
CA LEU A 109 3.74 -0.40 5.70
C LEU A 109 2.66 -1.50 5.60
N ALA A 110 2.95 -2.72 6.06
CA ALA A 110 2.02 -3.84 5.89
C ALA A 110 0.67 -3.66 6.61
N LYS A 111 0.59 -2.80 7.64
CA LYS A 111 -0.67 -2.49 8.33
C LYS A 111 -1.46 -1.34 7.72
N LEU A 112 -0.93 -0.70 6.68
CA LEU A 112 -1.61 0.43 6.04
C LEU A 112 -2.93 -0.03 5.42
N GLU A 113 -4.02 0.60 5.83
CA GLU A 113 -5.38 0.32 5.37
C GLU A 113 -5.92 1.39 4.42
N LYS A 114 -5.52 2.65 4.64
CA LYS A 114 -6.03 3.80 3.87
C LYS A 114 -4.94 4.82 3.62
N MET A 115 -4.99 5.46 2.45
CA MET A 115 -4.12 6.57 2.13
C MET A 115 -4.74 7.54 1.12
N GLY A 116 -4.15 8.74 1.00
CA GLY A 116 -4.44 9.67 -0.09
C GLY A 116 -3.95 9.11 -1.41
N SER A 117 -2.69 9.32 -1.75
CA SER A 117 -2.07 8.69 -2.93
C SER A 117 -0.78 7.98 -2.54
N ILE A 118 -0.29 7.13 -3.44
CA ILE A 118 1.10 6.65 -3.37
C ILE A 118 1.79 6.86 -4.71
N SER A 119 2.97 7.46 -4.65
CA SER A 119 3.81 7.72 -5.81
C SER A 119 5.20 7.14 -5.61
N MET A 120 5.64 6.38 -6.60
CA MET A 120 7.00 5.86 -6.66
C MET A 120 7.56 6.06 -8.08
N ARG A 121 8.76 6.66 -8.16
CA ARG A 121 9.43 6.93 -9.43
C ARG A 121 10.90 6.51 -9.36
N ASN A 122 11.36 5.83 -10.42
CA ASN A 122 12.79 5.53 -10.65
C ASN A 122 13.50 4.84 -9.47
N ASN A 123 12.79 4.03 -8.68
CA ASN A 123 13.39 3.25 -7.61
C ASN A 123 13.92 1.92 -8.17
N SER A 124 15.22 1.67 -8.00
CA SER A 124 15.90 0.47 -8.51
C SER A 124 16.06 -0.64 -7.49
N SER A 125 15.77 -0.40 -6.22
CA SER A 125 16.00 -1.38 -5.16
C SER A 125 14.77 -2.23 -4.86
N LEU A 126 13.57 -1.65 -4.98
CA LEU A 126 12.32 -2.34 -4.65
C LEU A 126 12.05 -3.48 -5.64
N THR A 127 11.91 -4.70 -5.12
CA THR A 127 11.59 -5.89 -5.91
C THR A 127 10.13 -6.33 -5.75
N GLU A 128 9.53 -6.01 -4.60
CA GLU A 128 8.13 -6.29 -4.30
C GLU A 128 7.44 -5.03 -3.76
N PHE A 129 6.34 -4.64 -4.40
CA PHE A 129 5.42 -3.63 -3.90
C PHE A 129 4.23 -4.34 -3.26
N ALA A 130 4.19 -4.43 -1.92
CA ALA A 130 3.16 -5.17 -1.20
C ALA A 130 2.56 -4.34 -0.06
N LEU A 131 1.24 -4.11 -0.14
CA LEU A 131 0.42 -3.47 0.88
C LEU A 131 -0.79 -4.36 1.17
N PRO A 132 -0.59 -5.45 1.95
CA PRO A 132 -1.55 -6.55 2.05
C PRO A 132 -2.88 -6.20 2.72
N ASN A 133 -2.89 -5.16 3.58
CA ASN A 133 -4.08 -4.72 4.30
C ASN A 133 -4.72 -3.47 3.72
N LEU A 134 -4.18 -2.94 2.61
CA LEU A 134 -4.68 -1.73 2.00
C LEU A 134 -6.09 -1.94 1.44
N LEU A 135 -7.05 -1.15 1.90
CA LEU A 135 -8.46 -1.21 1.54
C LEU A 135 -8.85 -0.18 0.48
N SER A 136 -8.29 1.04 0.58
CA SER A 136 -8.65 2.12 -0.32
C SER A 136 -7.57 3.17 -0.51
N ILE A 137 -7.55 3.75 -1.71
CA ILE A 137 -6.71 4.90 -2.09
C ILE A 137 -7.63 6.04 -2.53
N ARG A 138 -7.56 7.19 -1.83
CA ARG A 138 -8.40 8.38 -2.14
C ARG A 138 -7.90 9.20 -3.33
N GLY A 139 -6.73 8.88 -3.83
CA GLY A 139 -6.08 9.53 -4.98
C GLY A 139 -5.55 8.50 -5.96
N GLU A 140 -4.24 8.46 -6.12
CA GLU A 140 -3.57 7.69 -7.16
C GLU A 140 -2.71 6.55 -6.60
N LEU A 141 -2.72 5.41 -7.28
CA LEU A 141 -1.64 4.43 -7.24
C LEU A 141 -0.74 4.71 -8.44
N PHE A 142 0.43 5.29 -8.22
CA PHE A 142 1.34 5.70 -9.27
C PHE A 142 2.71 5.06 -9.12
N ILE A 143 3.01 4.09 -9.98
CA ILE A 143 4.30 3.37 -10.02
C ILE A 143 4.91 3.60 -11.40
N ALA A 144 5.93 4.46 -11.49
CA ALA A 144 6.60 4.79 -12.75
C ALA A 144 8.10 4.50 -12.66
N ASN A 145 8.47 3.33 -13.09
CA ASN A 145 9.84 2.84 -13.06
C ASN A 145 10.28 2.32 -14.44
N PRO A 146 10.45 3.19 -15.44
CA PRO A 146 10.63 2.75 -16.82
C PRO A 146 11.99 2.14 -17.14
N ALA A 147 13.07 2.55 -16.49
CA ALA A 147 14.44 2.23 -16.93
C ALA A 147 15.17 1.19 -16.05
N GLU A 148 15.01 1.22 -14.72
CA GLU A 148 15.77 0.41 -13.78
C GLU A 148 14.85 -0.28 -12.77
N ASN A 149 13.80 -0.91 -13.28
CA ASN A 149 12.77 -1.47 -12.43
C ASN A 149 13.09 -2.92 -12.07
N ASN A 150 13.25 -3.16 -10.78
CA ASN A 150 13.37 -4.51 -10.25
C ASN A 150 12.04 -5.07 -9.72
N ILE A 151 10.93 -4.32 -9.81
CA ILE A 151 9.63 -4.79 -9.34
C ILE A 151 9.15 -5.96 -10.19
N THR A 152 9.07 -7.11 -9.56
CA THR A 152 8.53 -8.33 -10.17
C THR A 152 7.13 -8.66 -9.69
N SER A 153 6.70 -8.05 -8.58
CA SER A 153 5.42 -8.34 -7.94
C SER A 153 4.78 -7.09 -7.33
N ILE A 154 3.48 -6.93 -7.59
CA ILE A 154 2.62 -5.92 -6.93
C ILE A 154 1.46 -6.65 -6.28
N LYS A 155 1.26 -6.44 -4.96
CA LYS A 155 0.27 -7.16 -4.14
C LYS A 155 -0.51 -6.19 -3.24
N CYS A 156 -1.75 -5.91 -3.60
CA CYS A 156 -2.72 -5.22 -2.75
C CYS A 156 -4.05 -6.00 -2.78
N PRO A 157 -4.07 -7.22 -2.19
CA PRO A 157 -5.17 -8.17 -2.38
C PRO A 157 -6.51 -7.72 -1.78
N GLN A 158 -6.51 -6.79 -0.83
CA GLN A 158 -7.71 -6.25 -0.18
C GLN A 158 -8.14 -4.88 -0.74
N LEU A 159 -7.38 -4.32 -1.68
CA LEU A 159 -7.69 -3.01 -2.25
C LEU A 159 -8.95 -3.06 -3.09
N THR A 160 -9.98 -2.32 -2.66
CA THR A 160 -11.29 -2.29 -3.33
C THR A 160 -11.49 -1.08 -4.24
N THR A 161 -10.89 0.06 -3.90
CA THR A 161 -11.12 1.31 -4.62
C THR A 161 -9.86 2.15 -4.74
N ILE A 162 -9.61 2.64 -5.96
CA ILE A 162 -8.65 3.71 -6.24
C ILE A 162 -9.47 4.86 -6.83
N LEU A 163 -9.59 5.97 -6.08
CA LEU A 163 -10.56 6.98 -6.46
C LEU A 163 -10.19 7.75 -7.74
N LYS A 164 -8.89 7.92 -8.03
CA LYS A 164 -8.46 8.74 -9.17
C LYS A 164 -7.78 7.92 -10.26
N GLN A 165 -6.60 7.36 -10.03
CA GLN A 165 -5.80 6.71 -11.06
C GLN A 165 -5.05 5.48 -10.54
N CYS A 166 -5.02 4.43 -11.35
CA CYS A 166 -4.06 3.33 -11.24
C CYS A 166 -3.10 3.41 -12.42
N TYR A 167 -1.85 3.83 -12.17
CA TYR A 167 -0.80 3.90 -13.18
C TYR A 167 0.36 3.00 -12.77
N ILE A 168 0.66 2.00 -13.58
CA ILE A 168 1.74 1.05 -13.34
C ILE A 168 2.61 0.98 -14.60
N GLN A 169 3.88 1.38 -14.45
CA GLN A 169 4.90 1.18 -15.47
C GLN A 169 6.05 0.37 -14.84
N ALA A 170 6.01 -0.94 -15.07
CA ALA A 170 6.90 -1.91 -14.42
C ALA A 170 7.31 -3.02 -15.40
N PRO A 171 8.38 -2.80 -16.20
CA PRO A 171 8.78 -3.71 -17.30
C PRO A 171 9.11 -5.14 -16.88
N ASN A 172 9.49 -5.36 -15.62
CA ASN A 172 9.81 -6.68 -15.09
C ASN A 172 8.68 -7.34 -14.28
N LEU A 173 7.50 -6.71 -14.25
CA LEU A 173 6.35 -7.19 -13.48
C LEU A 173 5.85 -8.54 -14.00
N LYS A 174 5.87 -9.55 -13.14
CA LYS A 174 5.42 -10.94 -13.42
C LYS A 174 4.15 -11.31 -12.68
N SER A 175 3.83 -10.58 -11.61
CA SER A 175 2.65 -10.85 -10.78
C SER A 175 1.98 -9.54 -10.35
N LEU A 176 0.68 -9.44 -10.62
CA LEU A 176 -0.18 -8.34 -10.20
C LEU A 176 -1.38 -8.91 -9.46
N ASN A 177 -1.49 -8.62 -8.17
CA ASN A 177 -2.64 -9.02 -7.35
C ASN A 177 -3.41 -7.79 -6.87
N LEU A 178 -4.46 -7.45 -7.59
CA LEU A 178 -5.50 -6.47 -7.27
C LEU A 178 -6.89 -7.14 -7.31
N ASN A 179 -6.96 -8.39 -6.82
CA ASN A 179 -8.13 -9.25 -7.04
C ASN A 179 -9.42 -8.74 -6.38
N SER A 180 -9.32 -7.84 -5.41
CA SER A 180 -10.50 -7.21 -4.77
C SER A 180 -10.84 -5.84 -5.36
N LEU A 181 -10.11 -5.36 -6.37
CA LEU A 181 -10.34 -4.03 -6.93
C LEU A 181 -11.66 -3.98 -7.69
N GLU A 182 -12.62 -3.23 -7.14
CA GLU A 182 -13.95 -3.08 -7.71
C GLU A 182 -14.10 -1.85 -8.60
N SER A 183 -13.40 -0.75 -8.27
CA SER A 183 -13.64 0.50 -9.00
C SER A 183 -12.47 1.48 -9.02
N ILE A 184 -12.37 2.19 -10.16
CA ILE A 184 -11.54 3.38 -10.37
C ILE A 184 -12.45 4.45 -11.01
N PRO A 185 -13.35 5.08 -10.23
CA PRO A 185 -14.41 5.91 -10.80
C PRO A 185 -13.94 7.24 -11.37
N GLY A 186 -12.81 7.77 -10.87
CA GLY A 186 -12.38 9.15 -11.08
C GLY A 186 -13.06 10.12 -10.13
N LYS A 187 -12.41 11.25 -9.86
CA LYS A 187 -12.95 12.35 -9.05
C LYS A 187 -13.81 13.30 -9.87
N GLY A 188 -13.74 13.21 -11.20
CA GLY A 188 -14.43 14.16 -12.09
C GLY A 188 -13.77 15.53 -12.17
N ASP A 189 -12.51 15.63 -11.78
CA ASP A 189 -11.74 16.88 -11.79
C ASP A 189 -11.14 17.22 -13.17
N ASN A 190 -11.42 16.37 -14.17
CA ASN A 190 -10.91 16.46 -15.55
C ASN A 190 -9.38 16.47 -15.66
N SER A 191 -8.65 16.10 -14.60
CA SER A 191 -7.20 15.97 -14.65
C SER A 191 -6.77 14.82 -15.56
N ASP A 192 -5.55 14.90 -16.08
CA ASP A 192 -4.93 13.78 -16.76
C ASP A 192 -4.84 12.57 -15.82
N GLY A 193 -5.30 11.44 -16.31
CA GLY A 193 -5.33 10.20 -15.53
C GLY A 193 -6.57 10.00 -14.66
N ASP A 194 -7.45 10.98 -14.47
CA ASP A 194 -8.66 10.82 -13.66
C ASP A 194 -9.57 9.69 -14.20
N GLY A 195 -9.92 8.74 -13.33
CA GLY A 195 -10.73 7.58 -13.70
C GLY A 195 -10.02 6.60 -14.65
N THR A 196 -8.68 6.46 -14.56
CA THR A 196 -7.94 5.59 -15.49
C THR A 196 -7.26 4.42 -14.79
N PHE A 197 -7.26 3.27 -15.48
CA PHE A 197 -6.34 2.15 -15.25
C PHE A 197 -5.32 2.11 -16.38
N SER A 198 -4.03 2.14 -16.07
CA SER A 198 -2.97 2.10 -17.06
C SER A 198 -1.85 1.17 -16.63
N LEU A 199 -1.56 0.18 -17.46
CA LEU A 199 -0.44 -0.74 -17.29
C LEU A 199 0.49 -0.65 -18.49
N TYR A 200 1.74 -0.24 -18.24
CA TYR A 200 2.76 -0.07 -19.26
C TYR A 200 3.94 -0.99 -19.01
N GLY A 201 4.33 -1.73 -20.03
CA GLY A 201 5.42 -2.69 -20.00
C GLY A 201 5.22 -3.69 -18.85
N SER A 202 5.14 -4.96 -19.12
CA SER A 202 5.08 -5.99 -18.09
C SER A 202 5.42 -7.34 -18.70
N GLN A 203 5.76 -8.30 -17.84
CA GLN A 203 5.97 -9.70 -18.21
C GLN A 203 4.82 -10.57 -17.67
N LEU A 204 3.63 -9.99 -17.48
CA LEU A 204 2.45 -10.74 -17.08
C LEU A 204 2.02 -11.69 -18.20
N VAL A 205 1.64 -12.90 -17.80
CA VAL A 205 1.03 -13.89 -18.71
C VAL A 205 -0.48 -13.74 -18.74
N SER A 206 -1.09 -13.39 -17.60
CA SER A 206 -2.50 -13.04 -17.49
C SER A 206 -2.69 -11.74 -16.70
N LEU A 207 -3.73 -10.99 -17.04
CA LEU A 207 -4.24 -9.89 -16.23
C LEU A 207 -5.61 -10.25 -15.71
N ASP A 208 -5.69 -10.48 -14.39
CA ASP A 208 -6.92 -10.88 -13.72
C ASP A 208 -7.38 -9.78 -12.76
N LEU A 209 -8.55 -9.19 -13.05
CA LEU A 209 -9.24 -8.24 -12.18
C LEU A 209 -10.70 -8.70 -12.03
N PRO A 210 -10.93 -9.79 -11.28
CA PRO A 210 -12.16 -10.59 -11.35
C PRO A 210 -13.42 -9.87 -10.86
N VAL A 211 -13.26 -8.84 -10.04
CA VAL A 211 -14.39 -8.08 -9.46
C VAL A 211 -14.41 -6.61 -9.91
N LEU A 212 -13.56 -6.22 -10.87
CA LEU A 212 -13.52 -4.84 -11.36
C LEU A 212 -14.79 -4.53 -12.16
N LYS A 213 -15.62 -3.60 -11.65
CA LYS A 213 -16.90 -3.20 -12.22
C LYS A 213 -16.83 -1.90 -13.01
N GLN A 214 -15.98 -0.98 -12.58
CA GLN A 214 -15.95 0.37 -13.12
C GLN A 214 -14.56 0.93 -13.30
N VAL A 215 -14.29 1.47 -14.51
CA VAL A 215 -13.20 2.39 -14.83
C VAL A 215 -13.82 3.64 -15.43
N GLY A 216 -13.70 4.78 -14.75
CA GLY A 216 -14.46 5.98 -15.07
C GLY A 216 -14.18 6.57 -16.44
N LYS A 217 -12.94 6.46 -16.92
CA LYS A 217 -12.52 7.07 -18.19
C LYS A 217 -11.88 6.03 -19.12
N LYS A 218 -10.68 5.53 -18.81
CA LYS A 218 -9.91 4.74 -19.75
C LYS A 218 -9.21 3.56 -19.09
N PHE A 219 -9.29 2.41 -19.74
CA PHE A 219 -8.49 1.23 -19.45
C PHE A 219 -7.42 1.08 -20.52
N THR A 220 -6.15 1.18 -20.13
CA THR A 220 -5.01 1.13 -21.06
C THR A 220 -4.06 0.00 -20.71
N LEU A 221 -3.75 -0.82 -21.69
CA LEU A 221 -2.65 -1.77 -21.65
C LEU A 221 -1.69 -1.44 -22.78
N SER A 222 -0.42 -1.17 -22.48
CA SER A 222 0.63 -0.97 -23.46
C SER A 222 1.89 -1.71 -23.02
N LEU A 223 2.02 -2.95 -23.47
CA LEU A 223 2.96 -3.91 -22.88
C LEU A 223 4.39 -3.74 -23.39
N GLY A 224 4.59 -2.88 -24.41
CA GLY A 224 5.90 -2.65 -25.04
C GLY A 224 6.29 -3.74 -26.02
N THR A 225 7.35 -3.49 -26.79
CA THR A 225 7.75 -4.37 -27.91
C THR A 225 8.66 -5.54 -27.50
N LYS A 226 9.20 -5.54 -26.26
CA LYS A 226 10.32 -6.43 -25.94
C LYS A 226 9.90 -7.84 -25.52
N HIS A 227 8.75 -8.03 -24.87
CA HIS A 227 8.26 -9.36 -24.44
C HIS A 227 6.76 -9.30 -24.11
N PRO A 228 5.85 -9.24 -25.06
CA PRO A 228 4.43 -9.37 -24.78
C PRO A 228 4.14 -10.84 -24.43
N GLU A 229 4.13 -11.15 -23.14
CA GLU A 229 3.80 -12.50 -22.66
C GLU A 229 2.31 -12.65 -22.37
N LEU A 230 1.54 -11.55 -22.39
CA LEU A 230 0.13 -11.56 -22.03
C LEU A 230 -0.70 -12.33 -23.08
N THR A 231 -1.30 -13.43 -22.63
CA THR A 231 -2.18 -14.28 -23.44
C THR A 231 -3.65 -14.12 -23.07
N GLN A 232 -3.95 -13.59 -21.87
CA GLN A 232 -5.31 -13.50 -21.37
C GLN A 232 -5.55 -12.23 -20.56
N ILE A 233 -6.72 -11.62 -20.76
CA ILE A 233 -7.28 -10.54 -19.94
C ILE A 233 -8.62 -11.02 -19.40
N ASN A 234 -8.77 -11.04 -18.07
CA ASN A 234 -9.98 -11.51 -17.40
C ASN A 234 -10.62 -10.38 -16.59
N LEU A 235 -11.71 -9.84 -17.10
CA LEU A 235 -12.49 -8.72 -16.53
C LEU A 235 -14.00 -9.07 -16.54
N PRO A 236 -14.43 -10.17 -15.89
CA PRO A 236 -15.77 -10.71 -16.07
C PRO A 236 -16.89 -9.80 -15.56
N GLU A 237 -16.59 -8.95 -14.58
CA GLU A 237 -17.57 -8.05 -13.94
C GLU A 237 -17.52 -6.61 -14.49
N LEU A 238 -16.67 -6.31 -15.48
CA LEU A 238 -16.51 -4.93 -15.97
C LEU A 238 -17.78 -4.47 -16.70
N ILE A 239 -18.49 -3.52 -16.09
CA ILE A 239 -19.77 -2.98 -16.59
C ILE A 239 -19.56 -1.61 -17.25
N SER A 240 -18.62 -0.81 -16.75
CA SER A 240 -18.44 0.58 -17.19
C SER A 240 -16.99 0.94 -17.43
N CYS A 241 -16.69 1.28 -18.70
CA CYS A 241 -15.45 1.91 -19.12
C CYS A 241 -15.72 2.73 -20.38
N LYS A 242 -15.27 3.99 -20.44
CA LYS A 242 -15.54 4.84 -21.62
C LYS A 242 -14.63 4.51 -22.81
N GLU A 243 -13.40 4.10 -22.54
CA GLU A 243 -12.40 3.82 -23.57
C GLU A 243 -11.53 2.64 -23.13
N VAL A 244 -11.28 1.72 -24.04
CA VAL A 244 -10.34 0.61 -23.88
C VAL A 244 -9.27 0.74 -24.96
N SER A 245 -7.99 0.71 -24.55
CA SER A 245 -6.84 0.78 -25.44
C SER A 245 -5.87 -0.34 -25.10
N ILE A 246 -5.68 -1.27 -26.02
CA ILE A 246 -4.75 -2.39 -25.88
C ILE A 246 -3.74 -2.28 -27.03
N GLY A 247 -2.47 -2.17 -26.68
CA GLY A 247 -1.38 -2.09 -27.63
C GLY A 247 -0.24 -3.04 -27.30
N TYR A 248 0.43 -3.54 -28.33
CA TYR A 248 1.57 -4.44 -28.20
C TYR A 248 1.25 -5.73 -27.40
N ALA A 249 0.10 -6.35 -27.71
CA ALA A 249 -0.37 -7.59 -27.07
C ALA A 249 -0.49 -8.69 -28.14
N ASP A 250 0.58 -8.99 -28.85
CA ASP A 250 0.58 -9.88 -30.04
C ASP A 250 0.24 -11.34 -29.72
N LYS A 251 0.29 -11.74 -28.44
CA LYS A 251 -0.05 -13.10 -27.98
C LYS A 251 -1.46 -13.20 -27.36
N LEU A 252 -2.22 -12.10 -27.33
CA LEU A 252 -3.55 -12.09 -26.76
C LEU A 252 -4.52 -12.88 -27.66
N GLU A 253 -5.18 -13.89 -27.11
CA GLU A 253 -6.18 -14.75 -27.76
C GLU A 253 -7.62 -14.37 -27.37
#